data_ff31613749c0cfd30c93d22831ed1939
#
_entry.id   ff31613749c0cfd30c93d22831ed1939
#
_cell.length_a   1.000
_cell.length_b   1.000
_cell.length_c   1.000
_cell.angle_alpha   90.00
_cell.angle_beta   90.00
_cell.angle_gamma   90.00
#
_symmetry.space_group_name_H-M   'P 1'
#
loop_
_entity.id
_entity.type
_entity.pdbx_description
1 polymer ?
#
loop_
_entity_poly.entity_id
_entity_poly.type
_entity_poly.pdbx_seq_one_letter_code
_entity_poly.pdbx_strand_id
1 'polypeptide(L)'
;GWGVQMKKLARLFAFLAVLLAAPGIAQGSAQAALSPEMQQYLETLHPQSGKIAIPAARASLDLGEDYIFYDQQDTHRILTELWGNPPQAAEGVLGMVMKADTTPFDDAWGAVISFEDVGYVSDDDAAEVDYDELLQSLQDATREANRQRADMGYEKITLVGWAERPDYDPATHSVVWAKDLQFSGEEGDVLNYDLRTLGRYGVLSVNMVASMPQLEEVRLAAHELAKHAVFDSGARYADYNAATDRAAEYGIGGLIAAGAGVAAAKKLGILAILLKFIKPILIGGAV
;
A
#
# COMPACT_ATOMS: atom_id res chain seq x y z
N GLY A 1 -14.72 22.09 -6.50
CA GLY A 1 -14.19 21.81 -7.77
C GLY A 1 -13.48 20.49 -8.02
N TRP A 2 -13.81 19.40 -7.30
CA TRP A 2 -13.15 18.08 -7.47
C TRP A 2 -13.42 17.45 -8.84
N GLY A 3 -14.58 17.71 -9.42
CA GLY A 3 -14.96 17.15 -10.72
C GLY A 3 -14.20 17.70 -11.93
N VAL A 4 -13.52 18.83 -11.76
CA VAL A 4 -12.83 19.49 -12.87
C VAL A 4 -11.38 19.02 -13.00
N GLN A 5 -10.75 18.65 -11.89
CA GLN A 5 -9.38 18.12 -11.94
C GLN A 5 -9.32 16.64 -12.37
N MET A 6 -10.28 15.84 -11.95
CA MET A 6 -10.41 14.46 -12.46
C MET A 6 -10.69 14.42 -13.97
N LYS A 7 -11.48 15.40 -14.46
CA LYS A 7 -11.72 15.51 -15.91
C LYS A 7 -10.50 15.98 -16.72
N LYS A 8 -9.57 16.69 -16.09
CA LYS A 8 -8.31 17.09 -16.75
C LYS A 8 -7.29 15.97 -16.80
N LEU A 9 -7.21 15.16 -15.76
CA LEU A 9 -6.37 13.96 -15.76
C LEU A 9 -6.92 12.87 -16.68
N ALA A 10 -8.25 12.68 -16.70
CA ALA A 10 -8.89 11.79 -17.65
C ALA A 10 -8.70 12.22 -19.11
N ARG A 11 -8.53 13.51 -19.36
CA ARG A 11 -8.24 14.01 -20.72
C ARG A 11 -6.78 13.81 -21.15
N LEU A 12 -5.83 13.75 -20.22
CA LEU A 12 -4.45 13.39 -20.54
C LEU A 12 -4.32 11.92 -20.95
N PHE A 13 -5.13 11.06 -20.37
CA PHE A 13 -5.15 9.62 -20.69
C PHE A 13 -5.98 9.28 -21.95
N ALA A 14 -6.93 10.11 -22.34
CA ALA A 14 -7.78 9.86 -23.52
C ALA A 14 -7.04 10.04 -24.86
N PHE A 15 -5.84 10.59 -24.88
CA PHE A 15 -5.05 10.80 -26.12
C PHE A 15 -4.13 9.62 -26.48
N LEU A 16 -4.09 8.57 -25.66
CA LEU A 16 -3.22 7.40 -25.92
C LEU A 16 -3.92 6.27 -26.69
N ALA A 17 -5.13 6.48 -27.18
CA ALA A 17 -5.95 5.43 -27.79
C ALA A 17 -5.88 5.36 -29.33
N VAL A 18 -4.83 5.82 -29.96
CA VAL A 18 -4.65 5.58 -31.40
C VAL A 18 -3.21 5.24 -31.74
N LEU A 19 -2.87 3.98 -31.61
CA LEU A 19 -1.84 3.38 -32.46
C LEU A 19 -2.19 1.92 -32.72
N LEU A 20 -2.44 1.70 -33.99
CA LEU A 20 -2.91 0.49 -34.64
C LEU A 20 -2.02 -0.73 -34.39
N ALA A 21 -2.71 -1.84 -34.13
CA ALA A 21 -2.14 -3.17 -34.00
C ALA A 21 -1.42 -3.64 -35.27
N ALA A 22 -0.22 -4.13 -35.09
CA ALA A 22 0.38 -5.12 -35.99
C ALA A 22 0.50 -6.44 -35.19
N PRO A 23 0.21 -7.59 -35.80
CA PRO A 23 0.21 -8.87 -35.09
C PRO A 23 1.61 -9.47 -35.01
N GLY A 24 1.94 -9.95 -33.83
CA GLY A 24 3.00 -10.94 -33.60
C GLY A 24 4.29 -10.36 -33.05
N ILE A 25 4.49 -10.64 -31.80
CA ILE A 25 5.67 -11.34 -31.23
C ILE A 25 5.59 -11.26 -29.70
N ALA A 26 5.60 -12.44 -29.11
CA ALA A 26 5.99 -12.89 -27.76
C ALA A 26 6.17 -11.86 -26.64
N GLN A 27 5.31 -11.99 -25.60
CA GLN A 27 5.64 -12.16 -24.17
C GLN A 27 6.99 -11.55 -23.73
N GLY A 28 6.98 -10.29 -23.47
CA GLY A 28 7.77 -9.57 -22.53
C GLY A 28 6.83 -8.60 -21.86
N SER A 29 6.91 -8.42 -20.56
CA SER A 29 6.17 -7.38 -19.84
C SER A 29 6.40 -6.05 -20.58
N ALA A 30 5.42 -5.63 -21.39
CA ALA A 30 5.51 -4.43 -22.17
C ALA A 30 5.54 -3.26 -21.19
N GLN A 31 6.72 -2.66 -21.00
CA GLN A 31 6.81 -1.33 -20.43
C GLN A 31 5.94 -0.42 -21.30
N ALA A 32 4.96 0.23 -20.69
CA ALA A 32 4.17 1.21 -21.40
C ALA A 32 5.11 2.25 -22.02
N ALA A 33 4.96 2.50 -23.32
CA ALA A 33 5.74 3.54 -23.99
C ALA A 33 5.43 4.87 -23.30
N LEU A 34 6.45 5.51 -22.73
CA LEU A 34 6.30 6.79 -22.05
C LEU A 34 6.08 7.90 -23.06
N SER A 35 4.99 8.66 -22.89
CA SER A 35 4.80 9.90 -23.63
C SER A 35 5.82 10.96 -23.19
N PRO A 36 6.06 12.03 -23.97
CA PRO A 36 6.91 13.12 -23.53
C PRO A 36 6.50 13.74 -22.20
N GLU A 37 5.21 13.85 -21.93
CA GLU A 37 4.66 14.39 -20.68
C GLU A 37 4.96 13.47 -19.49
N MET A 38 4.82 12.16 -19.68
CA MET A 38 5.19 11.16 -18.68
C MET A 38 6.68 11.21 -18.37
N GLN A 39 7.53 11.32 -19.40
CA GLN A 39 8.99 11.46 -19.23
C GLN A 39 9.34 12.72 -18.45
N GLN A 40 8.71 13.86 -18.76
CA GLN A 40 8.90 15.11 -18.03
C GLN A 40 8.49 14.98 -16.56
N TYR A 41 7.39 14.29 -16.29
CA TYR A 41 6.95 14.04 -14.91
C TYR A 41 8.00 13.21 -14.15
N LEU A 42 8.51 12.14 -14.76
CA LEU A 42 9.53 11.29 -14.14
C LEU A 42 10.82 12.05 -13.83
N GLU A 43 11.21 12.99 -14.70
CA GLU A 43 12.40 13.83 -14.49
C GLU A 43 12.27 14.76 -13.27
N THR A 44 11.05 15.02 -12.80
CA THR A 44 10.80 15.80 -11.58
C THR A 44 10.89 14.97 -10.31
N LEU A 45 10.96 13.66 -10.41
CA LEU A 45 11.10 12.74 -9.28
C LEU A 45 12.57 12.46 -8.97
N HIS A 46 12.86 12.11 -7.72
CA HIS A 46 14.23 11.90 -7.22
C HIS A 46 14.35 10.50 -6.59
N PRO A 47 14.24 9.41 -7.36
CA PRO A 47 14.36 8.06 -6.82
C PRO A 47 15.74 7.84 -6.20
N GLN A 48 15.76 7.18 -5.05
CA GLN A 48 16.95 6.84 -4.30
C GLN A 48 17.11 5.32 -4.23
N SER A 49 18.34 4.85 -4.09
CA SER A 49 18.66 3.43 -3.93
C SER A 49 19.60 3.22 -2.74
N GLY A 50 19.91 1.95 -2.42
CA GLY A 50 20.78 1.62 -1.33
C GLY A 50 20.09 1.69 0.03
N LYS A 51 20.81 2.15 1.03
CA LYS A 51 20.30 2.25 2.40
C LYS A 51 19.57 3.58 2.62
N ILE A 52 18.28 3.48 2.92
CA ILE A 52 17.40 4.62 3.14
C ILE A 52 17.06 4.74 4.62
N ALA A 53 17.36 5.88 5.21
CA ALA A 53 16.92 6.21 6.57
C ALA A 53 15.47 6.67 6.57
N ILE A 54 14.68 6.17 7.52
CA ILE A 54 13.31 6.60 7.80
C ILE A 54 13.25 7.14 9.22
N PRO A 55 13.67 8.41 9.44
CA PRO A 55 13.85 8.96 10.80
C PRO A 55 12.56 8.96 11.63
N ALA A 56 11.42 9.23 11.01
CA ALA A 56 10.12 9.26 11.69
C ALA A 56 9.74 7.89 12.29
N ALA A 57 10.22 6.80 11.71
CA ALA A 57 10.01 5.44 12.20
C ALA A 57 11.18 4.94 13.05
N ARG A 58 12.26 5.69 13.16
CA ARG A 58 13.53 5.23 13.76
C ARG A 58 13.98 3.90 13.15
N ALA A 59 13.96 3.86 11.82
CA ALA A 59 14.24 2.66 11.04
C ALA A 59 15.02 2.99 9.77
N SER A 60 15.51 1.97 9.12
CA SER A 60 16.13 2.07 7.80
C SER A 60 15.69 0.91 6.91
N LEU A 61 15.71 1.16 5.60
CA LEU A 61 15.50 0.15 4.56
C LEU A 61 16.80 -0.02 3.79
N ASP A 62 17.26 -1.25 3.67
CA ASP A 62 18.38 -1.58 2.77
C ASP A 62 17.82 -2.13 1.46
N LEU A 63 17.75 -1.28 0.45
CA LEU A 63 17.10 -1.60 -0.82
C LEU A 63 18.06 -2.18 -1.87
N GLY A 64 19.37 -2.08 -1.63
CA GLY A 64 20.34 -2.50 -2.64
C GLY A 64 20.13 -1.77 -3.97
N GLU A 65 20.30 -2.49 -5.07
CA GLU A 65 20.10 -1.98 -6.43
C GLU A 65 18.79 -2.43 -7.07
N ASP A 66 18.09 -3.38 -6.44
CA ASP A 66 16.88 -3.99 -7.01
C ASP A 66 15.61 -3.15 -6.79
N TYR A 67 15.66 -2.23 -5.83
CA TYR A 67 14.54 -1.37 -5.47
C TYR A 67 14.95 0.09 -5.44
N ILE A 68 13.97 0.96 -5.66
CA ILE A 68 14.10 2.41 -5.53
C ILE A 68 13.11 2.95 -4.51
N PHE A 69 13.46 4.07 -3.92
CA PHE A 69 12.67 4.76 -2.92
C PHE A 69 12.34 6.17 -3.40
N TYR A 70 11.07 6.51 -3.35
CA TYR A 70 10.59 7.88 -3.49
C TYR A 70 10.35 8.44 -2.09
N ASP A 71 10.88 9.63 -1.82
CA ASP A 71 10.70 10.29 -0.53
C ASP A 71 9.25 10.73 -0.29
N GLN A 72 9.00 11.33 0.87
CA GLN A 72 7.66 11.78 1.25
C GLN A 72 7.05 12.73 0.22
N GLN A 73 7.83 13.69 -0.28
CA GLN A 73 7.34 14.68 -1.24
C GLN A 73 6.99 14.05 -2.59
N ASP A 74 7.88 13.26 -3.15
CA ASP A 74 7.64 12.56 -4.42
C ASP A 74 6.49 11.56 -4.30
N THR A 75 6.43 10.83 -3.21
CA THR A 75 5.34 9.86 -2.97
C THR A 75 3.99 10.55 -2.86
N HIS A 76 3.92 11.67 -2.15
CA HIS A 76 2.67 12.44 -2.05
C HIS A 76 2.17 12.87 -3.44
N ARG A 77 3.07 13.35 -4.29
CA ARG A 77 2.75 13.70 -5.67
C ARG A 77 2.25 12.51 -6.48
N ILE A 78 2.97 11.38 -6.41
CA ILE A 78 2.59 10.17 -7.14
C ILE A 78 1.20 9.68 -6.69
N LEU A 79 0.95 9.61 -5.40
CA LEU A 79 -0.31 9.12 -4.86
C LEU A 79 -1.50 10.02 -5.25
N THR A 80 -1.32 11.34 -5.19
CA THR A 80 -2.41 12.29 -5.39
C THR A 80 -2.54 12.76 -6.84
N GLU A 81 -1.46 13.21 -7.43
CA GLU A 81 -1.48 13.77 -8.78
C GLU A 81 -1.59 12.68 -9.85
N LEU A 82 -0.85 11.59 -9.70
CA LEU A 82 -0.75 10.55 -10.70
C LEU A 82 -1.77 9.44 -10.47
N TRP A 83 -1.87 8.92 -9.25
CA TRP A 83 -2.76 7.79 -8.94
C TRP A 83 -4.16 8.20 -8.46
N GLY A 84 -4.39 9.50 -8.31
CA GLY A 84 -5.71 10.05 -8.04
C GLY A 84 -6.26 9.78 -6.64
N ASN A 85 -5.41 9.41 -5.68
CA ASN A 85 -5.84 9.28 -4.30
C ASN A 85 -6.21 10.66 -3.72
N PRO A 86 -7.19 10.73 -2.82
CA PRO A 86 -7.47 11.97 -2.11
C PRO A 86 -6.28 12.39 -1.25
N PRO A 87 -6.03 13.70 -1.06
CA PRO A 87 -4.89 14.18 -0.27
C PRO A 87 -4.81 13.59 1.13
N GLN A 88 -5.96 13.30 1.75
CA GLN A 88 -6.05 12.70 3.07
C GLN A 88 -5.44 11.29 3.14
N ALA A 89 -5.49 10.55 2.03
CA ALA A 89 -4.89 9.22 1.96
C ALA A 89 -3.36 9.25 2.02
N ALA A 90 -2.75 10.37 1.61
CA ALA A 90 -1.31 10.56 1.65
C ALA A 90 -0.79 11.11 2.98
N GLU A 91 -1.67 11.47 3.92
CA GLU A 91 -1.26 11.94 5.25
C GLU A 91 -0.52 10.84 6.01
N GLY A 92 0.63 11.19 6.59
CA GLY A 92 1.47 10.26 7.35
C GLY A 92 2.30 9.30 6.50
N VAL A 93 2.21 9.38 5.18
CA VAL A 93 3.06 8.59 4.28
C VAL A 93 4.48 9.14 4.31
N LEU A 94 5.45 8.25 4.52
CA LEU A 94 6.87 8.59 4.66
C LEU A 94 7.67 8.36 3.36
N GLY A 95 7.15 7.56 2.46
CA GLY A 95 7.77 7.25 1.19
C GLY A 95 7.15 6.04 0.52
N MET A 96 7.72 5.65 -0.61
CA MET A 96 7.26 4.50 -1.39
C MET A 96 8.43 3.77 -2.04
N VAL A 97 8.41 2.45 -1.96
CA VAL A 97 9.36 1.58 -2.63
C VAL A 97 8.72 1.00 -3.89
N MET A 98 9.49 0.96 -4.97
CA MET A 98 9.15 0.26 -6.21
C MET A 98 10.35 -0.54 -6.71
N LYS A 99 10.13 -1.44 -7.66
CA LYS A 99 11.24 -2.11 -8.35
C LYS A 99 12.05 -1.10 -9.17
N ALA A 100 13.37 -1.27 -9.20
CA ALA A 100 14.30 -0.34 -9.83
C ALA A 100 14.07 -0.16 -11.35
N ASP A 101 13.55 -1.19 -12.02
CA ASP A 101 13.25 -1.20 -13.44
C ASP A 101 11.82 -0.77 -13.80
N THR A 102 11.10 -0.21 -12.84
CA THR A 102 9.72 0.25 -13.02
C THR A 102 9.57 1.74 -12.74
N THR A 103 8.47 2.30 -13.22
CA THR A 103 8.06 3.68 -12.97
C THR A 103 6.64 3.71 -12.39
N PRO A 104 6.20 4.82 -11.78
CA PRO A 104 4.82 4.97 -11.31
C PRO A 104 3.74 4.88 -12.40
N PHE A 105 4.13 4.92 -13.67
CA PHE A 105 3.23 4.75 -14.82
C PHE A 105 3.02 3.29 -15.21
N ASP A 106 3.89 2.39 -14.76
CA ASP A 106 3.80 0.97 -15.08
C ASP A 106 2.70 0.27 -14.27
N ASP A 107 2.18 -0.84 -14.80
CA ASP A 107 1.38 -1.80 -14.02
C ASP A 107 2.31 -2.62 -13.12
N ALA A 108 2.82 -1.97 -12.11
CA ALA A 108 3.76 -2.52 -11.14
C ALA A 108 3.27 -2.20 -9.73
N TRP A 109 3.65 -3.03 -8.77
CA TRP A 109 3.32 -2.75 -7.39
C TRP A 109 4.07 -1.53 -6.85
N GLY A 110 3.43 -0.80 -5.95
CA GLY A 110 4.05 0.23 -5.13
C GLY A 110 3.88 -0.13 -3.66
N ALA A 111 4.94 0.01 -2.89
CA ALA A 111 4.97 -0.27 -1.45
C ALA A 111 5.02 1.03 -0.66
N VAL A 112 3.90 1.46 -0.12
CA VAL A 112 3.78 2.72 0.62
C VAL A 112 4.18 2.51 2.07
N ILE A 113 5.11 3.34 2.53
CA ILE A 113 5.71 3.27 3.85
C ILE A 113 5.07 4.31 4.77
N SER A 114 4.66 3.88 5.95
CA SER A 114 4.22 4.76 7.03
C SER A 114 4.63 4.19 8.39
N PHE A 115 4.49 5.00 9.44
CA PHE A 115 4.73 4.55 10.81
C PHE A 115 3.48 4.79 11.64
N GLU A 116 3.03 3.76 12.33
CA GLU A 116 1.90 3.81 13.24
C GLU A 116 2.43 3.98 14.68
N ASP A 117 2.30 5.17 15.21
CA ASP A 117 2.73 5.51 16.58
C ASP A 117 1.69 5.05 17.60
N VAL A 118 1.52 3.74 17.72
CA VAL A 118 0.52 3.11 18.59
C VAL A 118 1.10 2.54 19.88
N GLY A 119 2.41 2.64 20.04
CA GLY A 119 3.12 1.96 21.12
C GLY A 119 3.49 0.52 20.76
N TYR A 120 3.96 -0.21 21.74
CA TYR A 120 4.37 -1.60 21.60
C TYR A 120 3.15 -2.52 21.40
N VAL A 121 3.10 -3.21 20.28
CA VAL A 121 2.06 -4.19 19.96
C VAL A 121 2.54 -5.57 20.40
N SER A 122 1.87 -6.18 21.40
CA SER A 122 2.22 -7.53 21.82
C SER A 122 1.89 -8.56 20.74
N ASP A 123 2.78 -9.52 20.56
CA ASP A 123 2.59 -10.66 19.65
C ASP A 123 2.04 -11.91 20.33
N ASP A 124 1.65 -11.82 21.62
CA ASP A 124 1.20 -12.96 22.41
C ASP A 124 -0.03 -13.65 21.82
N ASP A 125 -0.90 -12.92 21.14
CA ASP A 125 -2.14 -13.44 20.55
C ASP A 125 -1.97 -14.00 19.12
N ALA A 126 -0.80 -13.94 18.53
CA ALA A 126 -0.59 -14.25 17.12
C ALA A 126 -1.10 -15.63 16.69
N ALA A 127 -0.95 -16.64 17.56
CA ALA A 127 -1.40 -18.01 17.31
C ALA A 127 -2.86 -18.26 17.72
N GLU A 128 -3.50 -17.32 18.41
CA GLU A 128 -4.82 -17.49 19.01
C GLU A 128 -5.94 -16.77 18.24
N VAL A 129 -5.58 -15.89 17.30
CA VAL A 129 -6.56 -15.13 16.51
C VAL A 129 -7.33 -16.05 15.58
N ASP A 130 -8.65 -15.95 15.61
CA ASP A 130 -9.54 -16.58 14.62
C ASP A 130 -9.58 -15.67 13.38
N TYR A 131 -8.76 -15.99 12.38
CA TYR A 131 -8.65 -15.19 11.15
C TYR A 131 -9.87 -15.34 10.23
N ASP A 132 -10.66 -16.39 10.37
CA ASP A 132 -11.91 -16.54 9.61
C ASP A 132 -12.99 -15.61 10.16
N GLU A 133 -13.11 -15.54 11.49
CA GLU A 133 -14.01 -14.59 12.15
C GLU A 133 -13.57 -13.14 11.90
N LEU A 134 -12.28 -12.88 11.92
CA LEU A 134 -11.72 -11.56 11.60
C LEU A 134 -12.08 -11.16 10.18
N LEU A 135 -11.96 -12.07 9.21
CA LEU A 135 -12.34 -11.81 7.82
C LEU A 135 -13.83 -11.46 7.71
N GLN A 136 -14.70 -12.18 8.40
CA GLN A 136 -16.13 -11.88 8.39
C GLN A 136 -16.40 -10.48 8.93
N SER A 137 -15.75 -10.09 10.02
CA SER A 137 -15.87 -8.75 10.58
C SER A 137 -15.41 -7.66 9.62
N LEU A 138 -14.31 -7.90 8.90
CA LEU A 138 -13.82 -6.98 7.88
C LEU A 138 -14.75 -6.90 6.67
N GLN A 139 -15.34 -8.01 6.27
CA GLN A 139 -16.34 -8.04 5.19
C GLN A 139 -17.60 -7.27 5.58
N ASP A 140 -18.07 -7.40 6.82
CA ASP A 140 -19.22 -6.65 7.33
C ASP A 140 -18.93 -5.15 7.38
N ALA A 141 -17.75 -4.77 7.87
CA ALA A 141 -17.33 -3.39 7.89
C ALA A 141 -17.22 -2.78 6.47
N THR A 142 -16.77 -3.56 5.50
CA THR A 142 -16.69 -3.14 4.10
C THR A 142 -18.08 -2.91 3.52
N ARG A 143 -19.04 -3.79 3.81
CA ARG A 143 -20.44 -3.61 3.38
C ARG A 143 -21.07 -2.36 3.98
N GLU A 144 -20.82 -2.09 5.24
CA GLU A 144 -21.30 -0.86 5.89
C GLU A 144 -20.66 0.39 5.29
N ALA A 145 -19.37 0.36 5.04
CA ALA A 145 -18.65 1.46 4.40
C ALA A 145 -19.17 1.78 2.98
N ASN A 146 -19.67 0.79 2.26
CA ASN A 146 -20.23 0.98 0.91
C ASN A 146 -21.42 1.93 0.90
N ARG A 147 -22.18 2.04 1.99
CA ARG A 147 -23.27 3.01 2.11
C ARG A 147 -22.75 4.44 2.03
N GLN A 148 -21.69 4.72 2.80
CA GLN A 148 -21.05 6.04 2.80
C GLN A 148 -20.36 6.32 1.45
N ARG A 149 -19.76 5.30 0.85
CA ARG A 149 -19.14 5.41 -0.47
C ARG A 149 -20.17 5.78 -1.54
N ALA A 150 -21.34 5.15 -1.53
CA ALA A 150 -22.42 5.45 -2.46
C ALA A 150 -22.90 6.91 -2.31
N ASP A 151 -23.06 7.39 -1.08
CA ASP A 151 -23.46 8.77 -0.79
C ASP A 151 -22.44 9.79 -1.32
N MET A 152 -21.17 9.42 -1.38
CA MET A 152 -20.09 10.27 -1.90
C MET A 152 -19.80 10.05 -3.39
N GLY A 153 -20.54 9.17 -4.07
CA GLY A 153 -20.35 8.88 -5.48
C GLY A 153 -19.15 7.99 -5.81
N TYR A 154 -18.65 7.24 -4.84
CA TYR A 154 -17.55 6.28 -5.04
C TYR A 154 -18.08 4.89 -5.38
N GLU A 155 -17.27 4.10 -6.05
CA GLU A 155 -17.58 2.71 -6.38
C GLU A 155 -17.71 1.85 -5.13
N LYS A 156 -18.57 0.84 -5.23
CA LYS A 156 -18.69 -0.22 -4.22
C LYS A 156 -17.43 -1.08 -4.20
N ILE A 157 -16.98 -1.43 -3.00
CA ILE A 157 -15.89 -2.39 -2.78
C ILE A 157 -16.46 -3.66 -2.17
N THR A 158 -16.04 -4.80 -2.70
CA THR A 158 -16.27 -6.11 -2.09
C THR A 158 -14.95 -6.67 -1.59
N LEU A 159 -14.88 -7.00 -0.31
CA LEU A 159 -13.78 -7.79 0.23
C LEU A 159 -14.08 -9.26 -0.06
N VAL A 160 -13.43 -9.80 -1.09
CA VAL A 160 -13.67 -11.18 -1.55
C VAL A 160 -13.18 -12.19 -0.53
N GLY A 161 -11.99 -11.96 0.01
CA GLY A 161 -11.40 -12.83 1.03
C GLY A 161 -9.92 -12.50 1.25
N TRP A 162 -9.27 -13.36 2.00
CA TRP A 162 -7.82 -13.31 2.11
C TRP A 162 -7.18 -13.76 0.80
N ALA A 163 -6.36 -12.92 0.19
CA ALA A 163 -5.41 -13.33 -0.85
C ALA A 163 -4.21 -14.05 -0.22
N GLU A 164 -3.82 -13.62 0.97
CA GLU A 164 -2.91 -14.31 1.87
C GLU A 164 -3.44 -14.19 3.30
N ARG A 165 -3.65 -15.35 3.93
CA ARG A 165 -4.09 -15.41 5.33
C ARG A 165 -3.02 -14.79 6.22
N PRO A 166 -3.38 -14.06 7.27
CA PRO A 166 -2.39 -13.46 8.18
C PRO A 166 -1.39 -14.48 8.70
N ASP A 167 -0.13 -14.13 8.64
CA ASP A 167 1.01 -14.95 9.06
C ASP A 167 2.02 -14.10 9.81
N TYR A 168 2.34 -14.49 11.04
CA TYR A 168 3.32 -13.81 11.89
C TYR A 168 4.64 -14.56 11.91
N ASP A 169 5.73 -13.85 11.65
CA ASP A 169 7.09 -14.36 11.74
C ASP A 169 7.77 -13.80 13.00
N PRO A 170 8.01 -14.63 14.03
CA PRO A 170 8.68 -14.18 15.24
C PRO A 170 10.17 -13.86 15.04
N ALA A 171 10.79 -14.34 13.97
CA ALA A 171 12.20 -14.05 13.68
C ALA A 171 12.41 -12.60 13.25
N THR A 172 11.47 -12.03 12.51
CA THR A 172 11.51 -10.64 12.03
C THR A 172 10.56 -9.72 12.80
N HIS A 173 9.76 -10.26 13.74
CA HIS A 173 8.67 -9.54 14.40
C HIS A 173 7.74 -8.85 13.42
N SER A 174 7.41 -9.54 12.34
CA SER A 174 6.54 -9.01 11.30
C SER A 174 5.35 -9.90 11.03
N VAL A 175 4.24 -9.29 10.64
CA VAL A 175 3.03 -9.95 10.20
C VAL A 175 2.70 -9.51 8.79
N VAL A 176 2.30 -10.46 7.95
CA VAL A 176 1.80 -10.20 6.60
C VAL A 176 0.37 -10.67 6.48
N TRP A 177 -0.42 -10.00 5.69
CA TRP A 177 -1.73 -10.47 5.22
C TRP A 177 -2.08 -9.77 3.90
N ALA A 178 -2.95 -10.37 3.14
CA ALA A 178 -3.39 -9.74 1.90
C ALA A 178 -4.89 -9.91 1.69
N LYS A 179 -5.51 -8.86 1.17
CA LYS A 179 -6.92 -8.80 0.82
C LYS A 179 -7.10 -8.82 -0.69
N ASP A 180 -8.05 -9.63 -1.13
CA ASP A 180 -8.59 -9.62 -2.47
C ASP A 180 -9.80 -8.68 -2.51
N LEU A 181 -9.68 -7.58 -3.24
CA LEU A 181 -10.70 -6.54 -3.33
C LEU A 181 -11.27 -6.45 -4.74
N GLN A 182 -12.59 -6.38 -4.84
CA GLN A 182 -13.28 -6.16 -6.09
C GLN A 182 -13.96 -4.78 -6.07
N PHE A 183 -13.68 -3.97 -7.06
CA PHE A 183 -14.32 -2.67 -7.26
C PHE A 183 -15.42 -2.81 -8.32
N SER A 184 -16.63 -2.32 -8.02
CA SER A 184 -17.71 -2.31 -9.00
C SER A 184 -17.31 -1.42 -10.18
N GLY A 185 -17.50 -1.90 -11.40
CA GLY A 185 -17.11 -1.17 -12.60
C GLY A 185 -15.68 -1.37 -13.08
N GLU A 186 -14.87 -2.11 -12.32
CA GLU A 186 -13.52 -2.51 -12.72
C GLU A 186 -13.49 -3.99 -13.10
N GLU A 187 -12.71 -4.31 -14.14
CA GLU A 187 -12.39 -5.70 -14.46
C GLU A 187 -11.15 -6.14 -13.69
N GLY A 188 -11.25 -7.35 -13.11
CA GLY A 188 -10.17 -7.92 -12.31
C GLY A 188 -10.14 -7.38 -10.87
N ASP A 189 -9.60 -8.19 -10.00
CA ASP A 189 -9.51 -7.90 -8.58
C ASP A 189 -8.22 -7.17 -8.25
N VAL A 190 -8.27 -6.35 -7.22
CA VAL A 190 -7.14 -5.60 -6.67
C VAL A 190 -6.56 -6.36 -5.49
N LEU A 191 -5.26 -6.51 -5.47
CA LEU A 191 -4.50 -7.02 -4.35
C LEU A 191 -4.12 -5.86 -3.42
N ASN A 192 -4.47 -5.96 -2.16
CA ASN A 192 -3.97 -5.10 -1.11
C ASN A 192 -3.17 -5.95 -0.12
N TYR A 193 -1.84 -5.83 -0.18
CA TYR A 193 -0.91 -6.62 0.61
C TYR A 193 -0.30 -5.77 1.72
N ASP A 194 -0.40 -6.24 2.94
CA ASP A 194 0.11 -5.56 4.11
C ASP A 194 1.28 -6.31 4.73
N LEU A 195 2.32 -5.56 5.05
CA LEU A 195 3.43 -5.97 5.90
C LEU A 195 3.51 -4.99 7.08
N ARG A 196 3.55 -5.52 8.28
CA ARG A 196 3.73 -4.75 9.51
C ARG A 196 4.93 -5.29 10.27
N THR A 197 5.92 -4.44 10.52
CA THR A 197 7.08 -4.78 11.35
C THR A 197 6.94 -4.10 12.70
N LEU A 198 6.90 -4.90 13.76
CA LEU A 198 6.71 -4.42 15.13
C LEU A 198 8.00 -3.82 15.68
N GLY A 199 7.88 -2.68 16.32
CA GLY A 199 8.98 -1.98 16.97
C GLY A 199 8.66 -1.63 18.42
N ARG A 200 9.62 -1.00 19.09
CA ARG A 200 9.50 -0.57 20.48
C ARG A 200 8.36 0.42 20.69
N TYR A 201 8.19 1.36 19.76
CA TYR A 201 7.28 2.50 19.91
C TYR A 201 6.07 2.46 19.01
N GLY A 202 6.01 1.50 18.11
CA GLY A 202 4.94 1.39 17.14
C GLY A 202 5.28 0.43 16.02
N VAL A 203 4.63 0.61 14.89
CA VAL A 203 4.64 -0.35 13.80
C VAL A 203 5.06 0.33 12.49
N LEU A 204 6.07 -0.23 11.84
CA LEU A 204 6.42 0.15 10.47
C LEU A 204 5.46 -0.53 9.51
N SER A 205 4.69 0.26 8.80
CA SER A 205 3.67 -0.20 7.87
C SER A 205 4.17 -0.12 6.44
N VAL A 206 4.04 -1.22 5.73
CA VAL A 206 4.27 -1.30 4.28
C VAL A 206 2.98 -1.80 3.64
N ASN A 207 2.34 -0.97 2.85
CA ASN A 207 1.14 -1.34 2.11
C ASN A 207 1.43 -1.41 0.62
N MET A 208 1.23 -2.58 0.03
CA MET A 208 1.50 -2.83 -1.37
C MET A 208 0.19 -2.99 -2.14
N VAL A 209 0.04 -2.21 -3.18
CA VAL A 209 -1.13 -2.22 -4.05
C VAL A 209 -0.74 -2.74 -5.42
N ALA A 210 -1.48 -3.73 -5.91
CA ALA A 210 -1.21 -4.38 -7.18
C ALA A 210 -2.51 -5.00 -7.75
N SER A 211 -2.42 -5.60 -8.93
CA SER A 211 -3.47 -6.48 -9.43
C SER A 211 -3.29 -7.90 -8.87
N MET A 212 -4.38 -8.66 -8.73
CA MET A 212 -4.34 -10.02 -8.16
C MET A 212 -3.36 -10.96 -8.86
N PRO A 213 -3.17 -10.93 -10.20
CA PRO A 213 -2.15 -11.76 -10.85
C PRO A 213 -0.72 -11.52 -10.38
N GLN A 214 -0.44 -10.39 -9.73
CA GLN A 214 0.89 -10.05 -9.19
C GLN A 214 1.14 -10.61 -7.79
N LEU A 215 0.23 -11.40 -7.22
CA LEU A 215 0.32 -11.89 -5.83
C LEU A 215 1.67 -12.53 -5.50
N GLU A 216 2.17 -13.43 -6.34
CA GLU A 216 3.44 -14.12 -6.07
C GLU A 216 4.63 -13.17 -6.08
N GLU A 217 4.66 -12.24 -7.04
CA GLU A 217 5.70 -11.22 -7.11
C GLU A 217 5.68 -10.31 -5.89
N VAL A 218 4.49 -9.87 -5.47
CA VAL A 218 4.30 -9.02 -4.30
C VAL A 218 4.68 -9.76 -3.02
N ARG A 219 4.28 -11.03 -2.89
CA ARG A 219 4.66 -11.88 -1.75
C ARG A 219 6.18 -11.95 -1.58
N LEU A 220 6.90 -12.24 -2.66
CA LEU A 220 8.36 -12.30 -2.64
C LEU A 220 8.99 -10.96 -2.26
N ALA A 221 8.49 -9.87 -2.83
CA ALA A 221 8.97 -8.53 -2.50
C ALA A 221 8.68 -8.17 -1.04
N ALA A 222 7.51 -8.50 -0.51
CA ALA A 222 7.17 -8.26 0.89
C ALA A 222 8.09 -9.00 1.85
N HIS A 223 8.41 -10.26 1.57
CA HIS A 223 9.35 -11.04 2.38
C HIS A 223 10.77 -10.46 2.33
N GLU A 224 11.22 -9.98 1.17
CA GLU A 224 12.51 -9.29 1.05
C GLU A 224 12.51 -7.98 1.84
N LEU A 225 11.46 -7.17 1.73
CA LEU A 225 11.35 -5.92 2.49
C LEU A 225 11.32 -6.17 4.00
N ALA A 226 10.67 -7.24 4.46
CA ALA A 226 10.63 -7.61 5.87
C ALA A 226 12.03 -7.90 6.45
N LYS A 227 12.91 -8.49 5.65
CA LYS A 227 14.30 -8.76 6.05
C LYS A 227 15.18 -7.52 6.06
N HIS A 228 14.89 -6.56 5.19
CA HIS A 228 15.72 -5.38 4.96
C HIS A 228 15.18 -4.11 5.65
N ALA A 229 14.03 -4.18 6.29
CA ALA A 229 13.46 -3.11 7.12
C ALA A 229 13.89 -3.34 8.58
N VAL A 230 14.74 -2.48 9.10
CA VAL A 230 15.37 -2.66 10.41
C VAL A 230 15.18 -1.40 11.25
N PHE A 231 14.65 -1.57 12.48
CA PHE A 231 14.64 -0.49 13.46
C PHE A 231 16.05 -0.20 13.99
N ASP A 232 16.30 1.06 14.28
CA ASP A 232 17.55 1.51 14.90
C ASP A 232 17.72 0.88 16.29
N SER A 233 18.97 0.73 16.72
CA SER A 233 19.29 0.31 18.09
C SER A 233 18.59 1.21 19.10
N GLY A 234 17.90 0.62 20.07
CA GLY A 234 17.07 1.33 21.05
C GLY A 234 15.62 1.52 20.63
N ALA A 235 15.27 1.27 19.36
CA ALA A 235 13.90 1.34 18.86
C ALA A 235 13.34 -0.02 18.40
N ARG A 236 14.09 -1.09 18.58
CA ARG A 236 13.71 -2.44 18.18
C ARG A 236 12.63 -3.03 19.10
N TYR A 237 11.92 -4.01 18.59
CA TYR A 237 10.91 -4.73 19.36
C TYR A 237 11.45 -5.29 20.67
N ALA A 238 12.64 -5.87 20.64
CA ALA A 238 13.34 -6.42 21.82
C ALA A 238 13.78 -5.35 22.83
N ASP A 239 13.82 -4.08 22.45
CA ASP A 239 14.24 -2.98 23.32
C ASP A 239 13.10 -2.46 24.22
N TYR A 240 11.88 -3.01 24.08
CA TYR A 240 10.71 -2.61 24.85
C TYR A 240 10.94 -2.75 26.36
N ASN A 241 10.56 -1.71 27.09
CA ASN A 241 10.62 -1.68 28.54
C ASN A 241 9.22 -1.38 29.09
N ALA A 242 8.57 -2.40 29.64
CA ALA A 242 7.22 -2.28 30.19
C ALA A 242 7.08 -1.27 31.32
N ALA A 243 8.19 -0.92 32.01
CA ALA A 243 8.16 0.05 33.09
C ALA A 243 8.06 1.49 32.61
N THR A 244 8.52 1.78 31.38
CA THR A 244 8.65 3.15 30.88
C THR A 244 7.93 3.40 29.55
N ASP A 245 7.69 2.36 28.77
CA ASP A 245 7.19 2.50 27.41
C ASP A 245 5.66 2.30 27.34
N ARG A 246 5.06 2.95 26.36
CA ARG A 246 3.64 2.80 26.10
C ARG A 246 3.38 1.50 25.36
N ALA A 247 2.45 0.70 25.85
CA ALA A 247 1.91 -0.45 25.14
C ALA A 247 0.69 -0.03 24.31
N ALA A 248 0.52 -0.65 23.14
CA ALA A 248 -0.71 -0.52 22.36
C ALA A 248 -1.88 -1.19 23.10
N GLU A 249 -3.10 -0.74 22.78
CA GLU A 249 -4.33 -1.27 23.40
C GLU A 249 -4.75 -2.63 22.81
N TYR A 250 -4.04 -3.14 21.80
CA TYR A 250 -4.35 -4.37 21.08
C TYR A 250 -3.07 -5.15 20.73
N GLY A 251 -3.24 -6.42 20.40
CA GLY A 251 -2.22 -7.31 19.86
C GLY A 251 -2.32 -7.43 18.33
N ILE A 252 -1.84 -8.55 17.79
CA ILE A 252 -1.82 -8.81 16.34
C ILE A 252 -3.22 -8.78 15.74
N GLY A 253 -4.21 -9.41 16.36
CA GLY A 253 -5.59 -9.41 15.84
C GLY A 253 -6.16 -8.02 15.72
N GLY A 254 -5.97 -7.19 16.73
CA GLY A 254 -6.38 -5.80 16.73
C GLY A 254 -5.62 -4.95 15.71
N LEU A 255 -4.34 -5.21 15.52
CA LEU A 255 -3.52 -4.54 14.49
C LEU A 255 -4.07 -4.79 13.09
N ILE A 256 -4.42 -6.03 12.77
CA ILE A 256 -5.00 -6.40 11.47
C ILE A 256 -6.40 -5.80 11.30
N ALA A 257 -7.24 -5.88 12.34
CA ALA A 257 -8.60 -5.32 12.33
C ALA A 257 -8.60 -3.81 12.18
N ALA A 258 -7.68 -3.15 12.89
CA ALA A 258 -7.51 -1.71 12.81
C ALA A 258 -6.97 -1.30 11.44
N GLY A 259 -6.13 -2.15 10.86
CA GLY A 259 -5.35 -1.79 9.67
C GLY A 259 -4.61 -0.48 9.89
N ALA A 260 -4.08 0.09 8.86
CA ALA A 260 -3.51 1.45 8.89
C ALA A 260 -4.56 2.53 9.22
N GLY A 261 -5.71 2.17 9.75
CA GLY A 261 -6.84 3.04 9.66
C GLY A 261 -7.65 3.34 10.90
N VAL A 262 -7.42 2.74 12.09
CA VAL A 262 -8.37 3.04 13.18
C VAL A 262 -8.22 4.46 13.69
N ALA A 263 -7.02 4.99 13.84
CA ALA A 263 -6.84 6.40 14.17
C ALA A 263 -7.28 7.32 13.03
N ALA A 264 -7.00 6.95 11.78
CA ALA A 264 -7.47 7.64 10.60
C ALA A 264 -8.97 7.42 10.36
N ALA A 265 -9.50 6.23 10.62
CA ALA A 265 -10.92 5.91 10.50
C ALA A 265 -11.78 6.69 11.51
N LYS A 266 -11.27 6.98 12.69
CA LYS A 266 -11.96 7.86 13.65
C LYS A 266 -12.01 9.32 13.17
N LYS A 267 -11.00 9.77 12.40
CA LYS A 267 -10.93 11.12 11.85
C LYS A 267 -11.61 11.30 10.49
N LEU A 268 -11.50 10.28 9.63
CA LEU A 268 -11.90 10.35 8.23
C LEU A 268 -13.03 9.38 7.88
N GLY A 269 -13.45 8.54 8.83
CA GLY A 269 -14.40 7.46 8.61
C GLY A 269 -13.75 6.25 7.94
N ILE A 270 -14.49 5.16 7.88
CA ILE A 270 -14.07 3.85 7.33
C ILE A 270 -13.63 3.98 5.85
N LEU A 271 -14.09 5.03 5.17
CA LEU A 271 -13.76 5.33 3.79
C LEU A 271 -12.26 5.50 3.55
N ALA A 272 -11.54 6.12 4.49
CA ALA A 272 -10.11 6.38 4.36
C ALA A 272 -9.27 5.09 4.33
N ILE A 273 -9.72 4.03 5.00
CA ILE A 273 -9.04 2.74 5.02
C ILE A 273 -9.12 2.05 3.66
N LEU A 274 -10.27 2.16 3.01
CA LEU A 274 -10.55 1.46 1.75
C LEU A 274 -10.07 2.23 0.53
N LEU A 275 -9.89 3.54 0.65
CA LEU A 275 -9.40 4.40 -0.42
C LEU A 275 -7.90 4.66 -0.36
N LYS A 276 -7.26 4.22 0.71
CA LYS A 276 -5.83 4.39 0.86
C LYS A 276 -5.12 3.63 -0.25
N PHE A 277 -4.42 4.35 -1.11
CA PHE A 277 -3.58 3.79 -2.17
C PHE A 277 -4.33 3.05 -3.29
N ILE A 278 -5.37 3.66 -3.82
CA ILE A 278 -5.92 3.21 -5.10
C ILE A 278 -4.92 3.59 -6.19
N LYS A 279 -4.33 2.58 -6.81
CA LYS A 279 -3.66 2.73 -8.09
C LYS A 279 -4.71 2.63 -9.18
N PRO A 280 -4.85 3.60 -10.11
CA PRO A 280 -5.71 3.37 -11.24
C PRO A 280 -5.22 2.12 -11.98
N ILE A 281 -6.07 1.11 -12.03
CA ILE A 281 -5.84 -0.05 -12.91
C ILE A 281 -6.16 0.42 -14.30
N LEU A 282 -5.24 1.24 -14.82
CA LEU A 282 -5.62 2.00 -15.94
C LEU A 282 -5.23 1.45 -17.19
N ILE A 283 -4.59 0.45 -17.29
CA ILE A 283 -3.89 0.53 -18.55
C ILE A 283 -3.85 -0.78 -19.30
N GLY A 284 -4.49 -1.75 -18.77
CA GLY A 284 -4.61 -3.02 -19.47
C GLY A 284 -5.91 -3.21 -20.25
N GLY A 285 -6.85 -2.30 -20.17
CA GLY A 285 -8.22 -2.56 -20.58
C GLY A 285 -8.85 -1.61 -21.58
N ALA A 286 -8.10 -0.68 -22.12
CA ALA A 286 -8.61 0.16 -23.20
C ALA A 286 -8.13 -0.37 -24.55
N VAL A 287 -8.79 -1.35 -25.05
CA VAL A 287 -8.91 -1.67 -26.47
C VAL A 287 -10.37 -1.67 -26.83
#